data_cc91c6772e0bd1f67c50fbc1fd3c7966
#
_entry.id   cc91c6772e0bd1f67c50fbc1fd3c7966
#
_cell.length_a   1.000
_cell.length_b   1.000
_cell.length_c   1.000
_cell.angle_alpha   90.00
_cell.angle_beta   90.00
_cell.angle_gamma   90.00
#
_symmetry.space_group_name_H-M   'P 1'
#
loop_
_entity.id
_entity.type
_entity.pdbx_description
1 polymer ?
#
loop_
_entity_poly.entity_id
_entity_poly.type
_entity_poly.pdbx_seq_one_letter_code
_entity_poly.pdbx_strand_id
1 'polypeptide(L)'
;MDYSQINAAAEGYKADMTRFLRDLVKIPGESCGEKGHVMRIKEEMEKLGFDKVQIDPMGNILGFMGSGQTLIGFDAHIDTVGIGNRDNWEFNPYEGYETDSEIGGRGTSDQLGGIVSAVYGAKIMKDLGLLNDKFQVVVTGTVQEEDCDGLCWQYIIHEDKVRPEFVVSTEPTDG
;
A
#
# COMPACT_ATOMS: atom_id res chain seq x y z
N MET A 1 -0.57 -2.29 25.94
CA MET A 1 0.39 -2.34 24.82
C MET A 1 1.26 -1.09 24.90
N ASP A 2 2.56 -1.24 24.76
CA ASP A 2 3.46 -0.09 24.75
C ASP A 2 3.64 0.40 23.32
N TYR A 3 2.93 1.46 22.97
CA TYR A 3 3.00 2.06 21.64
C TYR A 3 4.38 2.63 21.27
N SER A 4 5.26 2.84 22.26
CA SER A 4 6.63 3.31 22.00
C SER A 4 7.44 2.34 21.16
N GLN A 5 7.18 1.03 21.30
CA GLN A 5 7.84 -0.01 20.50
C GLN A 5 7.41 0.04 19.02
N ILE A 6 6.14 0.36 18.76
CA ILE A 6 5.63 0.53 17.39
C ILE A 6 6.29 1.74 16.73
N ASN A 7 6.35 2.88 17.44
CA ASN A 7 7.00 4.08 16.93
C ASN A 7 8.50 3.83 16.67
N ALA A 8 9.20 3.17 17.59
CA ALA A 8 10.61 2.85 17.41
C ALA A 8 10.85 1.92 16.21
N ALA A 9 9.97 0.94 16.00
CA ALA A 9 10.05 0.05 14.82
C ALA A 9 9.78 0.83 13.52
N ALA A 10 8.80 1.73 13.51
CA ALA A 10 8.48 2.56 12.36
C ALA A 10 9.67 3.49 12.00
N GLU A 11 10.29 4.14 12.99
CA GLU A 11 11.50 4.94 12.79
C GLU A 11 12.66 4.09 12.23
N GLY A 12 12.76 2.83 12.66
CA GLY A 12 13.77 1.89 12.13
C GLY A 12 13.58 1.58 10.64
N TYR A 13 12.36 1.63 10.15
CA TYR A 13 12.02 1.40 8.73
C TYR A 13 11.92 2.69 7.90
N LYS A 14 12.07 3.88 8.49
CA LYS A 14 11.87 5.17 7.80
C LYS A 14 12.60 5.24 6.45
N ALA A 15 13.88 4.91 6.41
CA ALA A 15 14.67 4.98 5.18
C ALA A 15 14.18 4.00 4.09
N ASP A 16 13.76 2.80 4.49
CA ASP A 16 13.20 1.80 3.57
C ASP A 16 11.84 2.24 3.04
N MET A 17 10.96 2.75 3.91
CA MET A 17 9.65 3.29 3.53
C MET A 17 9.78 4.48 2.57
N THR A 18 10.68 5.42 2.89
CA THR A 18 10.99 6.56 2.03
C THR A 18 11.44 6.11 0.65
N ARG A 19 12.41 5.20 0.58
CA ARG A 19 12.89 4.65 -0.69
C ARG A 19 11.76 3.97 -1.47
N PHE A 20 10.94 3.14 -0.81
CA PHE A 20 9.84 2.43 -1.45
C PHE A 20 8.82 3.40 -2.03
N LEU A 21 8.40 4.44 -1.28
CA LEU A 21 7.50 5.47 -1.80
C LEU A 21 8.12 6.22 -2.98
N ARG A 22 9.40 6.58 -2.88
CA ARG A 22 10.13 7.25 -3.97
C ARG A 22 10.21 6.40 -5.24
N ASP A 23 10.36 5.09 -5.09
CA ASP A 23 10.37 4.16 -6.22
C ASP A 23 8.99 4.10 -6.89
N LEU A 24 7.91 4.05 -6.11
CA LEU A 24 6.53 4.06 -6.64
C LEU A 24 6.22 5.37 -7.38
N VAL A 25 6.56 6.52 -6.83
CA VAL A 25 6.34 7.83 -7.47
C VAL A 25 6.98 7.92 -8.86
N LYS A 26 8.12 7.26 -9.06
CA LYS A 26 8.82 7.26 -10.35
C LYS A 26 8.15 6.41 -11.44
N ILE A 27 7.16 5.62 -11.06
CA ILE A 27 6.42 4.76 -11.98
C ILE A 27 5.09 5.45 -12.30
N PRO A 28 4.84 5.90 -13.52
CA PRO A 28 3.51 6.34 -13.92
C PRO A 28 2.51 5.16 -13.80
N GLY A 29 1.36 5.40 -13.18
CA GLY A 29 0.38 4.34 -12.92
C GLY A 29 -1.04 4.91 -12.84
N GLU A 30 -1.52 5.52 -13.94
CA GLU A 30 -2.94 5.85 -14.07
C GLU A 30 -3.79 4.59 -14.12
N SER A 31 -5.09 4.70 -13.85
CA SER A 31 -6.03 3.57 -13.90
C SER A 31 -5.85 2.77 -15.19
N CYS A 32 -5.86 1.44 -15.08
CA CYS A 32 -5.52 0.47 -16.12
C CYS A 32 -4.02 0.45 -16.55
N GLY A 33 -3.15 1.21 -15.89
CA GLY A 33 -1.71 1.27 -16.13
C GLY A 33 -0.84 0.83 -14.94
N GLU A 34 -1.41 0.23 -13.90
CA GLU A 34 -0.82 -0.01 -12.58
C GLU A 34 0.22 -1.13 -12.53
N LYS A 35 0.44 -1.85 -13.62
CA LYS A 35 1.35 -3.02 -13.64
C LYS A 35 2.72 -2.75 -13.01
N GLY A 36 3.27 -1.56 -13.24
CA GLY A 36 4.55 -1.16 -12.67
C GLY A 36 4.51 -1.08 -11.15
N HIS A 37 3.47 -0.45 -10.61
CA HIS A 37 3.22 -0.37 -9.17
C HIS A 37 3.03 -1.75 -8.56
N VAL A 38 2.16 -2.59 -9.16
CA VAL A 38 1.90 -3.97 -8.71
C VAL A 38 3.19 -4.76 -8.58
N MET A 39 4.06 -4.71 -9.60
CA MET A 39 5.31 -5.46 -9.58
C MET A 39 6.29 -4.93 -8.53
N ARG A 40 6.39 -3.60 -8.37
CA ARG A 40 7.27 -3.01 -7.35
C ARG A 40 6.79 -3.32 -5.92
N ILE A 41 5.47 -3.29 -5.70
CA ILE A 41 4.87 -3.64 -4.41
C ILE A 41 5.09 -5.13 -4.11
N LYS A 42 4.90 -6.01 -5.12
CA LYS A 42 5.19 -7.44 -4.99
C LYS A 42 6.61 -7.70 -4.52
N GLU A 43 7.59 -7.06 -5.17
CA GLU A 43 9.00 -7.18 -4.79
C GLU A 43 9.26 -6.77 -3.33
N GLU A 44 8.65 -5.66 -2.88
CA GLU A 44 8.82 -5.21 -1.51
C GLU A 44 8.15 -6.17 -0.50
N MET A 45 6.94 -6.63 -0.77
CA MET A 45 6.24 -7.61 0.08
C MET A 45 7.04 -8.91 0.21
N GLU A 46 7.57 -9.43 -0.91
CA GLU A 46 8.41 -10.64 -0.92
C GLU A 46 9.72 -10.43 -0.12
N LYS A 47 10.39 -9.31 -0.32
CA LYS A 47 11.60 -8.90 0.44
C LYS A 47 11.32 -8.83 1.94
N LEU A 48 10.17 -8.31 2.35
CA LEU A 48 9.76 -8.17 3.74
C LEU A 48 9.27 -9.49 4.37
N GLY A 49 9.17 -10.56 3.59
CA GLY A 49 8.79 -11.88 4.06
C GLY A 49 7.30 -12.02 4.36
N PHE A 50 6.45 -11.48 3.50
CA PHE A 50 5.03 -11.80 3.49
C PHE A 50 4.87 -13.31 3.25
N ASP A 51 3.94 -13.94 3.95
CA ASP A 51 3.78 -15.39 3.91
C ASP A 51 3.16 -15.87 2.60
N LYS A 52 2.37 -15.01 1.96
CA LYS A 52 1.81 -15.21 0.61
C LYS A 52 1.65 -13.87 -0.08
N VAL A 53 2.05 -13.78 -1.34
CA VAL A 53 1.79 -12.62 -2.21
C VAL A 53 1.16 -13.14 -3.50
N GLN A 54 0.03 -12.58 -3.89
CA GLN A 54 -0.68 -12.96 -5.12
C GLN A 54 -1.14 -11.71 -5.86
N ILE A 55 -1.21 -11.83 -7.17
CA ILE A 55 -1.85 -10.85 -8.05
C ILE A 55 -3.08 -11.55 -8.62
N ASP A 56 -4.25 -10.95 -8.46
CA ASP A 56 -5.48 -11.50 -9.00
C ASP A 56 -5.64 -11.21 -10.50
N PRO A 57 -6.61 -11.83 -11.19
CA PRO A 57 -6.85 -11.56 -12.60
C PRO A 57 -7.30 -10.14 -12.94
N MET A 58 -7.84 -9.37 -11.97
CA MET A 58 -8.16 -7.96 -12.16
C MET A 58 -6.91 -7.08 -12.10
N GLY A 59 -5.85 -7.54 -11.43
CA GLY A 59 -4.59 -6.82 -11.25
C GLY A 59 -4.33 -6.36 -9.82
N ASN A 60 -5.26 -6.59 -8.89
CA ASN A 60 -5.02 -6.27 -7.48
C ASN A 60 -3.87 -7.11 -6.93
N ILE A 61 -3.05 -6.52 -6.07
CA ILE A 61 -2.04 -7.27 -5.32
C ILE A 61 -2.49 -7.48 -3.89
N LEU A 62 -2.42 -8.73 -3.42
CA LEU A 62 -2.81 -9.13 -2.08
C LEU A 62 -1.61 -9.80 -1.38
N GLY A 63 -1.14 -9.18 -0.30
CA GLY A 63 -0.07 -9.72 0.54
C GLY A 63 -0.61 -10.16 1.89
N PHE A 64 -0.36 -11.41 2.27
CA PHE A 64 -0.84 -11.99 3.53
C PHE A 64 0.32 -12.16 4.51
N MET A 65 0.06 -11.88 5.78
CA MET A 65 1.01 -12.04 6.86
C MET A 65 0.32 -12.56 8.13
N GLY A 66 0.91 -13.59 8.76
CA GLY A 66 0.32 -14.32 9.87
C GLY A 66 -0.59 -15.46 9.42
N SER A 67 -1.11 -16.24 10.38
CA SER A 67 -1.90 -17.46 10.12
C SER A 67 -3.15 -17.59 11.00
N GLY A 68 -3.52 -16.53 11.71
CA GLY A 68 -4.70 -16.52 12.58
C GLY A 68 -6.01 -16.62 11.81
N GLN A 69 -7.08 -16.95 12.53
CA GLN A 69 -8.40 -17.15 11.93
C GLN A 69 -9.13 -15.83 11.62
N THR A 70 -8.79 -14.75 12.31
CA THR A 70 -9.39 -13.43 12.09
C THR A 70 -8.54 -12.67 11.08
N LEU A 71 -9.08 -12.49 9.88
CA LEU A 71 -8.44 -11.73 8.83
C LEU A 71 -8.77 -10.25 8.95
N ILE A 72 -7.74 -9.41 9.00
CA ILE A 72 -7.83 -7.94 9.03
C ILE A 72 -7.29 -7.43 7.71
N GLY A 73 -8.03 -6.54 7.03
CA GLY A 73 -7.61 -5.89 5.79
C GLY A 73 -7.00 -4.52 6.04
N PHE A 74 -5.92 -4.22 5.33
CA PHE A 74 -5.43 -2.87 5.09
C PHE A 74 -5.45 -2.62 3.59
N ASP A 75 -6.13 -1.57 3.18
CA ASP A 75 -6.33 -1.24 1.77
C ASP A 75 -5.74 0.10 1.40
N ALA A 76 -5.14 0.14 0.22
CA ALA A 76 -4.78 1.35 -0.49
C ALA A 76 -4.90 1.12 -1.99
N HIS A 77 -5.50 2.04 -2.72
CA HIS A 77 -5.42 1.98 -4.17
C HIS A 77 -4.01 2.36 -4.66
N ILE A 78 -3.64 1.86 -5.81
CA ILE A 78 -2.30 2.02 -6.36
C ILE A 78 -2.27 2.69 -7.73
N ASP A 79 -3.43 2.97 -8.29
CA ASP A 79 -3.54 3.90 -9.40
C ASP A 79 -3.51 5.35 -8.91
N THR A 80 -3.28 6.25 -9.82
CA THR A 80 -3.25 7.69 -9.58
C THR A 80 -3.94 8.41 -10.74
N VAL A 81 -4.53 9.55 -10.47
CA VAL A 81 -4.93 10.44 -11.55
C VAL A 81 -3.72 10.97 -12.32
N GLY A 82 -3.93 11.33 -13.57
CA GLY A 82 -2.89 11.93 -14.42
C GLY A 82 -2.35 13.24 -13.84
N ILE A 83 -1.17 13.65 -14.29
CA ILE A 83 -0.53 14.90 -13.84
C ILE A 83 -1.20 16.17 -14.41
N GLY A 84 -2.11 16.01 -15.37
CA GLY A 84 -2.73 17.16 -16.04
C GLY A 84 -1.72 18.02 -16.81
N ASN A 85 -1.86 19.35 -16.73
CA ASN A 85 -0.89 20.23 -17.37
C ASN A 85 0.41 20.28 -16.57
N ARG A 86 1.51 19.85 -17.21
CA ARG A 86 2.87 19.83 -16.63
C ARG A 86 3.33 21.21 -16.13
N ASP A 87 2.90 22.28 -16.78
CA ASP A 87 3.30 23.63 -16.42
C ASP A 87 2.72 24.12 -15.07
N ASN A 88 1.73 23.40 -14.53
CA ASN A 88 1.17 23.68 -13.22
C ASN A 88 2.02 23.10 -12.06
N TRP A 89 3.06 22.34 -12.38
CA TRP A 89 3.94 21.74 -11.40
C TRP A 89 5.27 22.48 -11.29
N GLU A 90 5.66 22.84 -10.08
CA GLU A 90 6.96 23.48 -9.80
C GLU A 90 8.14 22.51 -9.93
N PHE A 91 7.88 21.20 -9.89
CA PHE A 91 8.85 20.12 -10.02
C PHE A 91 8.33 19.02 -10.96
N ASN A 92 9.17 18.06 -11.31
CA ASN A 92 8.72 16.90 -12.09
C ASN A 92 7.90 15.96 -11.19
N PRO A 93 6.58 15.78 -11.42
CA PRO A 93 5.70 15.01 -10.55
C PRO A 93 6.04 13.51 -10.47
N TYR A 94 6.73 12.95 -11.47
CA TYR A 94 7.20 11.56 -11.45
C TYR A 94 8.64 11.40 -10.95
N GLU A 95 9.43 12.45 -10.88
CA GLU A 95 10.69 12.42 -10.12
C GLU A 95 10.43 12.74 -8.65
N GLY A 96 9.48 13.63 -8.42
CA GLY A 96 9.14 14.12 -7.10
C GLY A 96 10.32 14.80 -6.39
N TYR A 97 10.17 15.06 -5.12
CA TYR A 97 11.24 15.55 -4.26
C TYR A 97 11.19 14.88 -2.89
N GLU A 98 12.27 15.03 -2.15
CA GLU A 98 12.41 14.55 -0.77
C GLU A 98 13.13 15.60 0.05
N THR A 99 12.62 15.86 1.25
CA THR A 99 13.25 16.66 2.29
C THR A 99 13.31 15.86 3.60
N ASP A 100 13.81 16.45 4.66
CA ASP A 100 13.83 15.80 5.99
C ASP A 100 12.43 15.45 6.52
N SER A 101 11.39 16.16 6.05
CA SER A 101 10.02 16.05 6.56
C SER A 101 8.95 15.73 5.51
N GLU A 102 9.28 15.79 4.24
CA GLU A 102 8.30 15.68 3.14
C GLU A 102 8.81 14.86 1.98
N ILE A 103 7.88 14.14 1.36
CA ILE A 103 8.05 13.51 0.04
C ILE A 103 6.94 14.04 -0.85
N GLY A 104 7.31 14.69 -1.95
CA GLY A 104 6.35 15.23 -2.92
C GLY A 104 6.43 14.52 -4.25
N GLY A 105 5.29 14.32 -4.89
CA GLY A 105 5.16 13.69 -6.21
C GLY A 105 3.73 13.27 -6.49
N ARG A 106 3.43 12.83 -7.73
CA ARG A 106 2.12 12.30 -8.06
C ARG A 106 1.87 11.03 -7.24
N GLY A 107 0.71 10.95 -6.57
CA GLY A 107 0.30 9.79 -5.80
C GLY A 107 0.89 9.70 -4.38
N THR A 108 1.76 10.62 -3.93
CA THR A 108 2.38 10.51 -2.59
C THR A 108 1.36 10.56 -1.46
N SER A 109 0.32 11.37 -1.56
CA SER A 109 -0.78 11.46 -0.61
C SER A 109 -1.90 10.51 -0.98
N ASP A 110 -2.27 10.49 -2.24
CA ASP A 110 -3.39 9.75 -2.81
C ASP A 110 -2.87 8.74 -3.85
N GLN A 111 -2.73 7.40 -3.52
CA GLN A 111 -2.54 7.03 -2.10
C GLN A 111 -1.38 6.05 -1.95
N LEU A 112 -0.27 6.26 -2.73
CA LEU A 112 0.93 5.43 -2.64
C LEU A 112 1.59 5.47 -1.24
N GLY A 113 1.44 6.58 -0.51
CA GLY A 113 1.85 6.67 0.89
C GLY A 113 1.09 5.70 1.80
N GLY A 114 -0.17 5.47 1.49
CA GLY A 114 -1.05 4.53 2.17
C GLY A 114 -0.57 3.09 2.01
N ILE A 115 -0.31 2.63 0.78
CA ILE A 115 0.18 1.26 0.54
C ILE A 115 1.55 1.03 1.20
N VAL A 116 2.46 2.02 1.17
CA VAL A 116 3.74 1.94 1.87
C VAL A 116 3.54 1.75 3.37
N SER A 117 2.65 2.53 3.95
CA SER A 117 2.33 2.46 5.38
C SER A 117 1.69 1.12 5.76
N ALA A 118 0.78 0.60 4.94
CA ALA A 118 0.12 -0.69 5.16
C ALA A 118 1.11 -1.87 5.08
N VAL A 119 1.99 -1.88 4.07
CA VAL A 119 3.01 -2.93 3.87
C VAL A 119 3.97 -2.98 5.06
N TYR A 120 4.50 -1.83 5.48
CA TYR A 120 5.42 -1.78 6.61
C TYR A 120 4.71 -1.92 7.95
N GLY A 121 3.46 -1.48 8.07
CA GLY A 121 2.62 -1.72 9.23
C GLY A 121 2.43 -3.23 9.50
N ALA A 122 2.10 -4.01 8.47
CA ALA A 122 2.01 -5.45 8.56
C ALA A 122 3.35 -6.09 8.98
N LYS A 123 4.47 -5.63 8.40
CA LYS A 123 5.82 -6.07 8.78
C LYS A 123 6.12 -5.79 10.26
N ILE A 124 5.83 -4.59 10.73
CA ILE A 124 6.03 -4.20 12.14
C ILE A 124 5.17 -5.06 13.05
N MET A 125 3.92 -5.33 12.68
CA MET A 125 3.05 -6.23 13.45
C MET A 125 3.67 -7.63 13.59
N LYS A 126 4.26 -8.16 12.51
CA LYS A 126 4.96 -9.46 12.53
C LYS A 126 6.20 -9.40 13.44
N ASP A 127 7.04 -8.40 13.28
CA ASP A 127 8.30 -8.26 14.04
C ASP A 127 8.09 -8.12 15.54
N LEU A 128 7.01 -7.45 15.93
CA LEU A 128 6.64 -7.25 17.33
C LEU A 128 5.79 -8.40 17.90
N GLY A 129 5.54 -9.47 17.12
CA GLY A 129 4.76 -10.62 17.55
C GLY A 129 3.28 -10.30 17.80
N LEU A 130 2.73 -9.28 17.12
CA LEU A 130 1.33 -8.88 17.26
C LEU A 130 0.38 -9.75 16.44
N LEU A 131 0.91 -10.41 15.39
CA LEU A 131 0.19 -11.41 14.58
C LEU A 131 0.33 -12.78 15.22
N ASN A 132 -0.36 -12.97 16.33
CA ASN A 132 -0.41 -14.25 17.00
C ASN A 132 -1.39 -15.22 16.29
N ASP A 133 -1.67 -16.37 16.92
CA ASP A 133 -2.55 -17.43 16.38
C ASP A 133 -4.00 -16.95 16.11
N LYS A 134 -4.36 -15.74 16.49
CA LYS A 134 -5.71 -15.18 16.31
C LYS A 134 -5.85 -14.37 15.04
N PHE A 135 -4.79 -13.67 14.63
CA PHE A 135 -4.87 -12.66 13.58
C PHE A 135 -4.02 -13.01 12.37
N GLN A 136 -4.58 -12.73 11.22
CA GLN A 136 -3.89 -12.66 9.94
C GLN A 136 -4.18 -11.27 9.34
N VAL A 137 -3.21 -10.69 8.68
CA VAL A 137 -3.38 -9.44 7.94
C VAL A 137 -3.35 -9.73 6.45
N VAL A 138 -4.22 -9.10 5.68
CA VAL A 138 -4.07 -8.93 4.24
C VAL A 138 -3.87 -7.45 3.94
N VAL A 139 -2.82 -7.14 3.21
CA VAL A 139 -2.59 -5.81 2.61
C VAL A 139 -2.98 -5.90 1.15
N THR A 140 -3.90 -5.05 0.73
CA THR A 140 -4.36 -4.97 -0.66
C THR A 140 -3.86 -3.69 -1.30
N GLY A 141 -3.22 -3.82 -2.46
CA GLY A 141 -3.01 -2.74 -3.40
C GLY A 141 -4.04 -2.87 -4.51
N THR A 142 -5.07 -2.03 -4.45
CA THR A 142 -6.23 -2.13 -5.34
C THR A 142 -6.04 -1.28 -6.59
N VAL A 143 -6.56 -1.76 -7.71
CA VAL A 143 -6.45 -1.10 -9.02
C VAL A 143 -7.74 -0.39 -9.40
N GLN A 144 -7.65 0.62 -10.27
CA GLN A 144 -8.79 1.32 -10.89
C GLN A 144 -9.75 1.98 -9.87
N GLU A 145 -9.25 2.43 -8.75
CA GLU A 145 -10.09 3.13 -7.78
C GLU A 145 -10.58 4.45 -8.36
N GLU A 146 -9.68 5.25 -8.94
CA GLU A 146 -9.93 6.58 -9.48
C GLU A 146 -10.98 6.63 -10.61
N ASP A 147 -11.13 5.52 -11.36
CA ASP A 147 -12.08 5.40 -12.47
C ASP A 147 -13.32 4.54 -12.10
N CYS A 148 -13.19 3.58 -11.21
CA CYS A 148 -14.21 2.56 -10.93
C CYS A 148 -14.30 2.23 -9.44
N ASP A 149 -14.50 3.24 -8.62
CA ASP A 149 -14.62 3.16 -7.16
C ASP A 149 -15.35 1.88 -6.68
N GLY A 150 -14.64 1.07 -5.88
CA GLY A 150 -15.16 -0.15 -5.25
C GLY A 150 -15.26 -1.40 -6.15
N LEU A 151 -14.99 -1.33 -7.45
CA LEU A 151 -15.04 -2.51 -8.33
C LEU A 151 -13.98 -3.55 -7.93
N CYS A 152 -12.78 -3.13 -7.56
CA CYS A 152 -11.71 -3.96 -7.07
C CYS A 152 -12.13 -4.78 -5.85
N TRP A 153 -12.80 -4.19 -4.89
CA TRP A 153 -13.29 -4.88 -3.71
C TRP A 153 -14.45 -5.84 -4.00
N GLN A 154 -15.31 -5.53 -4.98
CA GLN A 154 -16.31 -6.51 -5.44
C GLN A 154 -15.61 -7.76 -5.98
N TYR A 155 -14.52 -7.59 -6.75
CA TYR A 155 -13.74 -8.71 -7.27
C TYR A 155 -13.08 -9.52 -6.13
N ILE A 156 -12.37 -8.87 -5.23
CA ILE A 156 -11.71 -9.48 -4.08
C ILE A 156 -12.69 -10.32 -3.24
N ILE A 157 -13.88 -9.78 -2.96
CA ILE A 157 -14.90 -10.46 -2.16
C ILE A 157 -15.58 -11.59 -2.93
N HIS A 158 -15.93 -11.37 -4.19
CA HIS A 158 -16.78 -12.29 -4.95
C HIS A 158 -16.00 -13.33 -5.75
N GLU A 159 -14.82 -12.99 -6.26
CA GLU A 159 -14.01 -13.92 -7.06
C GLU A 159 -12.86 -14.53 -6.26
N ASP A 160 -12.06 -13.73 -5.57
CA ASP A 160 -10.95 -14.23 -4.75
C ASP A 160 -11.42 -14.85 -3.43
N LYS A 161 -12.66 -14.59 -3.03
CA LYS A 161 -13.25 -15.06 -1.74
C LYS A 161 -12.49 -14.57 -0.51
N VAL A 162 -11.77 -13.47 -0.62
CA VAL A 162 -11.07 -12.83 0.50
C VAL A 162 -12.05 -11.91 1.21
N ARG A 163 -12.32 -12.20 2.48
CA ARG A 163 -13.34 -11.52 3.29
C ARG A 163 -12.80 -11.19 4.67
N PRO A 164 -12.11 -10.06 4.82
CA PRO A 164 -11.67 -9.58 6.12
C PRO A 164 -12.86 -9.32 7.06
N GLU A 165 -12.64 -9.44 8.36
CA GLU A 165 -13.61 -9.05 9.38
C GLU A 165 -13.90 -7.54 9.32
N PHE A 166 -12.86 -6.75 9.05
CA PHE A 166 -12.95 -5.33 8.73
C PHE A 166 -11.75 -4.91 7.87
N VAL A 167 -11.88 -3.79 7.21
CA VAL A 167 -10.83 -3.18 6.39
C VAL A 167 -10.55 -1.77 6.92
N VAL A 168 -9.27 -1.45 7.04
CA VAL A 168 -8.80 -0.08 7.24
C VAL A 168 -8.34 0.43 5.88
N SER A 169 -9.10 1.36 5.31
CA SER A 169 -8.67 2.12 4.13
C SER A 169 -7.76 3.26 4.57
N THR A 170 -6.71 3.48 3.80
CA THR A 170 -5.75 4.57 4.05
C THR A 170 -6.04 5.80 3.20
N GLU A 171 -7.27 5.91 2.67
CA GLU A 171 -7.76 7.00 1.85
C GLU A 171 -7.59 8.36 2.54
N PRO A 172 -7.03 9.39 1.86
CA PRO A 172 -6.93 10.72 2.42
C PRO A 172 -8.32 11.37 2.50
N THR A 173 -8.77 11.67 3.71
CA THR A 173 -10.14 12.19 3.96
C THR A 173 -10.16 13.60 4.53
N ASP A 174 -8.99 14.24 4.67
CA ASP A 174 -8.82 15.55 5.34
C ASP A 174 -9.38 15.60 6.79
N GLY A 175 -9.48 14.45 7.44
CA GLY A 175 -9.86 14.31 8.84
C GLY A 175 -11.33 14.24 9.11
#